data_ae8967202ac51b8172e288c46f4590b1
#
_entry.id   ae8967202ac51b8172e288c46f4590b1
#
_cell.length_a   1.000
_cell.length_b   1.000
_cell.length_c   1.000
_cell.angle_alpha   90.00
_cell.angle_beta   90.00
_cell.angle_gamma   90.00
#
_symmetry.space_group_name_H-M   'P 1'
#
loop_
_entity.id
_entity.type
_entity.pdbx_description
1 polymer ?
#
loop_
_entity_poly.entity_id
_entity_poly.type
_entity_poly.pdbx_seq_one_letter_code
_entity_poly.pdbx_strand_id
1 'polypeptide(L)'
;MSTCSLKPPDSRDSDVLIVGAGPTGLVLALWLTRLGVRVRIIDKTSEPGTTSRALAVQARTLEFYQQIGLADAVVERGRKVIAANLWVRGDKSARAVFGELGEGISPFPYALVFPQDEHEKLLIQRLAQLGVTIERDTELVSFEETADRVLARIKLPDGTTVASEAAYIAGCDGAHSTVRQALNIGFPGGIYTHLFYVADVQGSGPAMNGDLHVALDRADFLAVFPLKGEGRVRLVGTVRDEAARERDKLEWNDVSKTVMESMRVKVERVNWFSTYRVHHRVADRFRHGRAFLLGDAAHIHSPVGGQGMNTGIGDAVNLAWKFASVLHGRADASLLDTFEPERIAFARRLVATTDQAFTAVTSPTLTARLIRLDFVPALFPLLFKFKQARRYLFRTVSQTLVNYRGSSLSEGRAGSVHGGDRLPWVKITTSGTDRDNFEPLTSLDWQVHLYGQATSDLQTFCSQRNLSLHVFRWSPEMGRSGLQENAVYLVRPDGYVALADPTDSAAAVASYLEGHGLTLTK
;
A
#
# COMPACT_ATOMS: atom_id res chain seq x y z
N MET A 1 30.73 26.68 -34.89
CA MET A 1 29.35 26.81 -34.40
C MET A 1 28.59 25.55 -34.86
N SER A 2 28.56 24.56 -34.03
CA SER A 2 27.88 23.30 -34.31
C SER A 2 26.49 23.38 -33.65
N THR A 3 25.47 23.47 -34.46
CA THR A 3 24.06 23.47 -34.02
C THR A 3 23.71 22.08 -33.54
N CYS A 4 23.61 21.94 -32.24
CA CYS A 4 23.03 20.76 -31.63
C CYS A 4 21.52 20.74 -31.96
N SER A 5 21.16 19.95 -32.96
CA SER A 5 19.77 19.68 -33.34
C SER A 5 19.15 18.82 -32.26
N LEU A 6 18.34 19.41 -31.38
CA LEU A 6 17.45 18.69 -30.50
C LEU A 6 16.46 17.91 -31.37
N LYS A 7 16.62 16.61 -31.46
CA LYS A 7 15.64 15.70 -32.02
C LYS A 7 14.32 15.89 -31.28
N PRO A 8 13.16 16.05 -31.94
CA PRO A 8 11.89 16.07 -31.24
C PRO A 8 11.76 14.74 -30.44
N PRO A 9 11.20 14.76 -29.23
CA PRO A 9 11.02 13.52 -28.47
C PRO A 9 10.17 12.56 -29.29
N ASP A 10 10.74 11.40 -29.64
CA ASP A 10 9.98 10.31 -30.23
C ASP A 10 8.93 9.90 -29.18
N SER A 11 7.65 9.84 -29.57
CA SER A 11 6.51 9.55 -28.67
C SER A 11 6.61 8.19 -27.96
N ARG A 12 7.63 7.40 -28.26
CA ARG A 12 7.92 6.07 -27.73
C ARG A 12 8.98 6.05 -26.64
N ASP A 13 9.73 7.12 -26.41
CA ASP A 13 10.77 7.17 -25.40
C ASP A 13 10.16 7.64 -24.06
N SER A 14 10.23 6.78 -23.03
CA SER A 14 9.83 7.07 -21.68
C SER A 14 11.03 7.01 -20.73
N ASP A 15 10.92 7.69 -19.58
CA ASP A 15 11.94 7.57 -18.54
C ASP A 15 11.75 6.25 -17.76
N VAL A 16 10.50 5.81 -17.58
CA VAL A 16 10.16 4.56 -16.89
C VAL A 16 9.12 3.77 -17.70
N LEU A 17 9.46 2.51 -18.04
CA LEU A 17 8.52 1.53 -18.57
C LEU A 17 7.89 0.76 -17.42
N ILE A 18 6.57 0.86 -17.28
CA ILE A 18 5.79 0.15 -16.26
C ILE A 18 5.08 -1.03 -16.95
N VAL A 19 5.36 -2.24 -16.51
CA VAL A 19 4.75 -3.46 -17.02
C VAL A 19 3.70 -3.95 -16.04
N GLY A 20 2.42 -3.89 -16.43
CA GLY A 20 1.26 -4.22 -15.62
C GLY A 20 0.50 -2.99 -15.11
N ALA A 21 -0.80 -2.92 -15.42
CA ALA A 21 -1.71 -1.85 -15.04
C ALA A 21 -2.72 -2.28 -13.96
N GLY A 22 -2.27 -3.09 -13.00
CA GLY A 22 -2.96 -3.30 -11.73
C GLY A 22 -2.76 -2.10 -10.78
N PRO A 23 -3.33 -2.14 -9.55
CA PRO A 23 -3.26 -1.01 -8.61
C PRO A 23 -1.83 -0.49 -8.35
N THR A 24 -0.85 -1.38 -8.24
CA THR A 24 0.57 -1.02 -8.03
C THR A 24 1.13 -0.21 -9.19
N GLY A 25 0.96 -0.69 -10.44
CA GLY A 25 1.48 0.00 -11.62
C GLY A 25 0.75 1.31 -11.90
N LEU A 26 -0.57 1.35 -11.69
CA LEU A 26 -1.37 2.57 -11.83
C LEU A 26 -0.95 3.66 -10.83
N VAL A 27 -0.69 3.28 -9.56
CA VAL A 27 -0.22 4.23 -8.54
C VAL A 27 1.20 4.67 -8.82
N LEU A 28 2.09 3.78 -9.28
CA LEU A 28 3.44 4.15 -9.70
C LEU A 28 3.39 5.19 -10.83
N ALA A 29 2.57 4.94 -11.87
CA ALA A 29 2.38 5.87 -12.98
C ALA A 29 1.85 7.23 -12.51
N LEU A 30 0.84 7.26 -11.61
CA LEU A 30 0.29 8.48 -11.05
C LEU A 30 1.33 9.31 -10.30
N TRP A 31 2.09 8.68 -9.42
CA TRP A 31 3.11 9.37 -8.64
C TRP A 31 4.24 9.90 -9.53
N LEU A 32 4.74 9.08 -10.47
CA LEU A 32 5.79 9.48 -11.41
C LEU A 32 5.33 10.65 -12.28
N THR A 33 4.12 10.59 -12.82
CA THR A 33 3.55 11.68 -13.63
C THR A 33 3.41 12.97 -12.82
N ARG A 34 2.95 12.88 -11.57
CA ARG A 34 2.87 14.03 -10.65
C ARG A 34 4.24 14.61 -10.31
N LEU A 35 5.27 13.78 -10.31
CA LEU A 35 6.66 14.18 -10.10
C LEU A 35 7.36 14.60 -11.40
N GLY A 36 6.68 14.70 -12.54
CA GLY A 36 7.23 15.17 -13.81
C GLY A 36 8.08 14.14 -14.57
N VAL A 37 7.96 12.85 -14.25
CA VAL A 37 8.65 11.76 -14.94
C VAL A 37 7.77 11.21 -16.05
N ARG A 38 8.34 11.02 -17.25
CA ARG A 38 7.65 10.46 -18.42
C ARG A 38 7.51 8.95 -18.25
N VAL A 39 6.28 8.47 -18.26
CA VAL A 39 5.96 7.05 -18.09
C VAL A 39 5.34 6.46 -19.34
N ARG A 40 5.66 5.20 -19.61
CA ARG A 40 4.92 4.32 -20.51
C ARG A 40 4.38 3.17 -19.69
N ILE A 41 3.07 2.93 -19.71
CA ILE A 41 2.43 1.83 -18.97
C ILE A 41 1.72 0.89 -19.94
N ILE A 42 2.12 -0.37 -19.89
CA ILE A 42 1.58 -1.44 -20.75
C ILE A 42 0.91 -2.51 -19.91
N ASP A 43 -0.11 -3.15 -20.46
CA ASP A 43 -0.76 -4.31 -19.85
C ASP A 43 -1.22 -5.30 -20.93
N LYS A 44 -0.96 -6.58 -20.68
CA LYS A 44 -1.30 -7.67 -21.61
C LYS A 44 -2.80 -8.00 -21.65
N THR A 45 -3.60 -7.47 -20.71
CA THR A 45 -5.05 -7.68 -20.68
C THR A 45 -5.77 -6.57 -21.46
N SER A 46 -6.88 -6.93 -22.11
CA SER A 46 -7.71 -5.97 -22.87
C SER A 46 -8.46 -4.99 -21.98
N GLU A 47 -8.79 -5.41 -20.75
CA GLU A 47 -9.59 -4.62 -19.81
C GLU A 47 -8.97 -4.65 -18.40
N PRO A 48 -9.34 -3.69 -17.53
CA PRO A 48 -9.04 -3.77 -16.11
C PRO A 48 -9.54 -5.07 -15.50
N GLY A 49 -8.89 -5.53 -14.45
CA GLY A 49 -9.25 -6.80 -13.82
C GLY A 49 -10.72 -6.86 -13.40
N THR A 50 -11.48 -7.78 -13.99
CA THR A 50 -12.88 -8.05 -13.62
C THR A 50 -12.99 -8.92 -12.37
N THR A 51 -11.91 -9.61 -11.99
CA THR A 51 -11.85 -10.47 -10.79
C THR A 51 -11.28 -9.69 -9.61
N SER A 52 -12.11 -8.90 -8.98
CA SER A 52 -11.74 -8.06 -7.83
C SER A 52 -11.54 -8.92 -6.57
N ARG A 53 -10.28 -9.21 -6.21
CA ARG A 53 -9.96 -9.94 -4.97
C ARG A 53 -9.71 -8.99 -3.80
N ALA A 54 -9.01 -7.89 -4.02
CA ALA A 54 -8.76 -6.89 -3.00
C ALA A 54 -9.94 -5.92 -2.88
N LEU A 55 -10.16 -5.45 -1.64
CA LEU A 55 -11.23 -4.49 -1.36
C LEU A 55 -10.93 -3.54 -0.19
N ALA A 56 -9.92 -3.81 0.62
CA ALA A 56 -9.59 -2.95 1.74
C ALA A 56 -8.54 -1.92 1.33
N VAL A 57 -8.86 -0.64 1.50
CA VAL A 57 -7.92 0.48 1.39
C VAL A 57 -7.60 0.95 2.80
N GLN A 58 -6.35 0.79 3.19
CA GLN A 58 -5.88 1.07 4.55
C GLN A 58 -5.57 2.57 4.74
N ALA A 59 -5.55 3.03 6.00
CA ALA A 59 -5.31 4.44 6.30
C ALA A 59 -4.00 4.96 5.68
N ARG A 60 -2.91 4.17 5.70
CA ARG A 60 -1.64 4.59 5.09
C ARG A 60 -1.76 4.84 3.58
N THR A 61 -2.52 4.02 2.88
CA THR A 61 -2.80 4.21 1.45
C THR A 61 -3.62 5.48 1.20
N LEU A 62 -4.61 5.76 2.06
CA LEU A 62 -5.38 7.02 1.97
C LEU A 62 -4.50 8.25 2.23
N GLU A 63 -3.49 8.17 3.11
CA GLU A 63 -2.51 9.23 3.32
C GLU A 63 -1.67 9.47 2.05
N PHE A 64 -1.22 8.42 1.37
CA PHE A 64 -0.55 8.55 0.08
C PHE A 64 -1.46 9.16 -1.00
N TYR A 65 -2.74 8.82 -0.98
CA TYR A 65 -3.72 9.41 -1.89
C TYR A 65 -4.05 10.87 -1.55
N GLN A 66 -4.01 11.25 -0.29
CA GLN A 66 -4.14 12.65 0.13
C GLN A 66 -3.02 13.51 -0.47
N GLN A 67 -1.79 13.01 -0.49
CA GLN A 67 -0.64 13.70 -1.07
C GLN A 67 -0.82 14.04 -2.56
N ILE A 68 -1.52 13.18 -3.32
CA ILE A 68 -1.78 13.39 -4.75
C ILE A 68 -3.21 13.89 -5.07
N GLY A 69 -3.97 14.31 -4.04
CA GLY A 69 -5.32 14.85 -4.20
C GLY A 69 -6.36 13.81 -4.66
N LEU A 70 -6.20 12.54 -4.28
CA LEU A 70 -7.08 11.44 -4.67
C LEU A 70 -7.91 10.89 -3.52
N ALA A 71 -7.56 11.17 -2.25
CA ALA A 71 -8.18 10.56 -1.08
C ALA A 71 -9.69 10.78 -1.02
N ASP A 72 -10.16 12.01 -1.27
CA ASP A 72 -11.57 12.36 -1.18
C ASP A 72 -12.41 11.54 -2.17
N ALA A 73 -11.95 11.43 -3.42
CA ALA A 73 -12.64 10.66 -4.45
C ALA A 73 -12.70 9.15 -4.12
N VAL A 74 -11.64 8.60 -3.51
CA VAL A 74 -11.58 7.20 -3.05
C VAL A 74 -12.54 6.99 -1.88
N VAL A 75 -12.54 7.90 -0.90
CA VAL A 75 -13.41 7.84 0.28
C VAL A 75 -14.89 7.99 -0.09
N GLU A 76 -15.19 8.91 -1.01
CA GLU A 76 -16.57 9.13 -1.49
C GLU A 76 -17.13 7.90 -2.22
N ARG A 77 -16.32 7.24 -3.06
CA ARG A 77 -16.73 6.06 -3.82
C ARG A 77 -16.73 4.78 -2.97
N GLY A 78 -15.87 4.71 -1.96
CA GLY A 78 -15.78 3.57 -1.05
C GLY A 78 -16.84 3.54 0.04
N ARG A 79 -16.80 2.49 0.86
CA ARG A 79 -17.64 2.33 2.06
C ARG A 79 -16.73 2.38 3.29
N LYS A 80 -16.90 3.37 4.16
CA LYS A 80 -16.21 3.41 5.46
C LYS A 80 -16.75 2.29 6.35
N VAL A 81 -15.86 1.48 6.87
CA VAL A 81 -16.16 0.46 7.88
C VAL A 81 -15.82 1.04 9.24
N ILE A 82 -16.85 1.24 10.05
CA ILE A 82 -16.71 1.88 11.37
C ILE A 82 -16.30 0.86 12.42
N ALA A 83 -16.80 -0.38 12.30
CA ALA A 83 -16.52 -1.43 13.27
C ALA A 83 -16.32 -2.80 12.62
N ALA A 84 -15.56 -3.65 13.32
CA ALA A 84 -15.45 -5.08 13.05
C ALA A 84 -16.09 -5.88 14.19
N ASN A 85 -16.86 -6.90 13.81
CA ASN A 85 -17.56 -7.79 14.75
C ASN A 85 -17.03 -9.22 14.57
N LEU A 86 -16.66 -9.84 15.69
CA LEU A 86 -16.26 -11.24 15.73
C LEU A 86 -17.44 -12.11 16.13
N TRP A 87 -17.69 -13.16 15.35
CA TRP A 87 -18.70 -14.19 15.60
C TRP A 87 -18.02 -15.50 15.92
N VAL A 88 -18.48 -16.15 16.98
CA VAL A 88 -18.00 -17.48 17.39
C VAL A 88 -19.21 -18.33 17.74
N ARG A 89 -19.31 -19.52 17.14
CA ARG A 89 -20.45 -20.43 17.34
C ARG A 89 -21.83 -19.81 17.08
N GLY A 90 -21.89 -18.88 16.14
CA GLY A 90 -23.14 -18.19 15.78
C GLY A 90 -23.52 -17.00 16.68
N ASP A 91 -22.73 -16.69 17.69
CA ASP A 91 -22.95 -15.55 18.57
C ASP A 91 -21.92 -14.45 18.33
N LYS A 92 -22.36 -13.19 18.45
CA LYS A 92 -21.49 -12.02 18.37
C LYS A 92 -20.70 -11.89 19.67
N SER A 93 -19.43 -12.28 19.61
CA SER A 93 -18.55 -12.40 20.79
C SER A 93 -17.77 -11.13 21.11
N ALA A 94 -17.44 -10.32 20.08
CA ALA A 94 -16.69 -9.08 20.28
C ALA A 94 -16.98 -8.05 19.19
N ARG A 95 -16.77 -6.77 19.51
CA ARG A 95 -16.86 -5.63 18.60
C ARG A 95 -15.67 -4.70 18.79
N ALA A 96 -15.03 -4.28 17.69
CA ALA A 96 -13.96 -3.30 17.66
C ALA A 96 -14.39 -2.10 16.82
N VAL A 97 -14.35 -0.89 17.40
CA VAL A 97 -14.69 0.35 16.70
C VAL A 97 -13.41 1.01 16.21
N PHE A 98 -13.24 1.11 14.89
CA PHE A 98 -12.00 1.61 14.27
C PHE A 98 -11.69 3.07 14.64
N GLY A 99 -12.71 3.94 14.71
CA GLY A 99 -12.51 5.34 15.11
C GLY A 99 -11.83 5.48 16.45
N GLU A 100 -12.22 4.67 17.45
CA GLU A 100 -11.59 4.63 18.77
C GLU A 100 -10.17 4.07 18.74
N LEU A 101 -9.88 3.15 17.80
CA LEU A 101 -8.56 2.55 17.64
C LEU A 101 -7.56 3.50 17.01
N GLY A 102 -8.01 4.29 16.02
CA GLY A 102 -7.20 5.15 15.16
C GLY A 102 -7.12 6.61 15.61
N GLU A 103 -7.78 6.98 16.70
CA GLU A 103 -7.81 8.36 17.20
C GLU A 103 -6.40 8.94 17.41
N GLY A 104 -6.13 10.10 16.79
CA GLY A 104 -4.85 10.78 16.87
C GLY A 104 -3.69 10.03 16.22
N ILE A 105 -3.96 9.07 15.31
CA ILE A 105 -2.92 8.34 14.56
C ILE A 105 -2.90 8.77 13.09
N SER A 106 -4.07 8.97 12.49
CA SER A 106 -4.23 9.25 11.06
C SER A 106 -5.47 10.12 10.84
N PRO A 107 -5.53 10.93 9.77
CA PRO A 107 -6.76 11.60 9.36
C PRO A 107 -7.84 10.62 8.89
N PHE A 108 -7.49 9.35 8.68
CA PHE A 108 -8.37 8.27 8.23
C PHE A 108 -8.50 7.16 9.29
N PRO A 109 -9.16 7.39 10.45
CA PRO A 109 -9.25 6.42 11.55
C PRO A 109 -10.30 5.33 11.29
N TYR A 110 -10.33 4.76 10.08
CA TYR A 110 -11.27 3.72 9.65
C TYR A 110 -10.62 2.80 8.61
N ALA A 111 -11.21 1.64 8.37
CA ALA A 111 -10.95 0.86 7.18
C ALA A 111 -11.92 1.27 6.08
N LEU A 112 -11.43 1.38 4.85
CA LEU A 112 -12.27 1.68 3.69
C LEU A 112 -12.42 0.42 2.84
N VAL A 113 -13.65 0.04 2.55
CA VAL A 113 -13.96 -0.99 1.57
C VAL A 113 -14.22 -0.32 0.22
N PHE A 114 -13.35 -0.60 -0.73
CA PHE A 114 -13.44 -0.10 -2.10
C PHE A 114 -12.96 -1.21 -3.05
N PRO A 115 -13.87 -1.87 -3.78
CA PRO A 115 -13.53 -2.98 -4.65
C PRO A 115 -12.44 -2.62 -5.65
N GLN A 116 -11.51 -3.53 -5.87
CA GLN A 116 -10.31 -3.29 -6.69
C GLN A 116 -10.65 -2.85 -8.12
N ASP A 117 -11.69 -3.42 -8.74
CA ASP A 117 -12.15 -3.06 -10.07
C ASP A 117 -12.62 -1.61 -10.17
N GLU A 118 -13.39 -1.13 -9.18
CA GLU A 118 -13.80 0.28 -9.09
C GLU A 118 -12.62 1.20 -8.75
N HIS A 119 -11.68 0.69 -7.96
CA HIS A 119 -10.45 1.39 -7.62
C HIS A 119 -9.55 1.58 -8.86
N GLU A 120 -9.33 0.53 -9.64
CA GLU A 120 -8.57 0.61 -10.90
C GLU A 120 -9.21 1.58 -11.89
N LYS A 121 -10.54 1.55 -12.07
CA LYS A 121 -11.27 2.52 -12.91
C LYS A 121 -11.01 3.97 -12.50
N LEU A 122 -11.02 4.25 -11.19
CA LEU A 122 -10.73 5.60 -10.68
C LEU A 122 -9.29 6.02 -10.97
N LEU A 123 -8.32 5.13 -10.74
CA LEU A 123 -6.89 5.38 -11.02
C LEU A 123 -6.65 5.63 -12.51
N ILE A 124 -7.25 4.82 -13.39
CA ILE A 124 -7.20 4.96 -14.86
C ILE A 124 -7.79 6.31 -15.29
N GLN A 125 -8.97 6.66 -14.75
CA GLN A 125 -9.60 7.96 -15.03
C GLN A 125 -8.68 9.12 -14.62
N ARG A 126 -7.98 9.00 -13.49
CA ARG A 126 -7.05 10.03 -13.02
C ARG A 126 -5.81 10.14 -13.89
N LEU A 127 -5.25 9.01 -14.34
CA LEU A 127 -4.13 8.99 -15.30
C LEU A 127 -4.52 9.64 -16.62
N ALA A 128 -5.69 9.33 -17.16
CA ALA A 128 -6.19 9.94 -18.39
C ALA A 128 -6.33 11.47 -18.27
N GLN A 129 -6.78 11.99 -17.11
CA GLN A 129 -6.83 13.43 -16.83
C GLN A 129 -5.43 14.09 -16.83
N LEU A 130 -4.40 13.31 -16.54
CA LEU A 130 -2.99 13.75 -16.57
C LEU A 130 -2.32 13.48 -17.92
N GLY A 131 -3.06 13.02 -18.93
CA GLY A 131 -2.56 12.76 -20.28
C GLY A 131 -1.83 11.42 -20.43
N VAL A 132 -1.93 10.51 -19.45
CA VAL A 132 -1.31 9.18 -19.51
C VAL A 132 -2.36 8.15 -19.94
N THR A 133 -2.06 7.43 -21.03
CA THR A 133 -2.89 6.34 -21.55
C THR A 133 -2.25 4.99 -21.22
N ILE A 134 -3.07 4.02 -20.80
CA ILE A 134 -2.61 2.64 -20.59
C ILE A 134 -2.71 1.90 -21.92
N GLU A 135 -1.59 1.33 -22.37
CA GLU A 135 -1.55 0.49 -23.55
C GLU A 135 -2.01 -0.92 -23.19
N ARG A 136 -3.27 -1.24 -23.53
CA ARG A 136 -3.88 -2.57 -23.33
C ARG A 136 -3.52 -3.52 -24.47
N ASP A 137 -3.75 -4.84 -24.27
CA ASP A 137 -3.36 -5.90 -25.21
C ASP A 137 -1.89 -5.77 -25.65
N THR A 138 -1.06 -5.20 -24.77
CA THR A 138 0.33 -4.85 -25.04
C THR A 138 1.23 -5.58 -24.04
N GLU A 139 2.07 -6.49 -24.56
CA GLU A 139 2.80 -7.46 -23.75
C GLU A 139 4.31 -7.26 -23.84
N LEU A 140 5.00 -7.26 -22.69
CA LEU A 140 6.45 -7.37 -22.65
C LEU A 140 6.88 -8.78 -23.09
N VAL A 141 7.65 -8.86 -24.18
CA VAL A 141 8.21 -10.14 -24.68
C VAL A 141 9.56 -10.43 -24.02
N SER A 142 10.45 -9.44 -24.03
CA SER A 142 11.78 -9.52 -23.42
C SER A 142 12.33 -8.12 -23.19
N PHE A 143 13.39 -8.03 -22.42
CA PHE A 143 14.18 -6.80 -22.31
C PHE A 143 15.65 -7.14 -22.07
N GLU A 144 16.50 -6.20 -22.41
CA GLU A 144 17.95 -6.23 -22.16
C GLU A 144 18.34 -4.93 -21.47
N GLU A 145 19.31 -5.01 -20.57
CA GLU A 145 19.86 -3.86 -19.88
C GLU A 145 21.19 -3.46 -20.50
N THR A 146 21.35 -2.18 -20.77
CA THR A 146 22.63 -1.56 -21.16
C THR A 146 23.16 -0.72 -20.00
N ALA A 147 24.31 -0.09 -20.17
CA ALA A 147 24.91 0.75 -19.12
C ALA A 147 23.99 1.92 -18.71
N ASP A 148 23.20 2.47 -19.63
CA ASP A 148 22.41 3.70 -19.41
C ASP A 148 20.91 3.55 -19.59
N ARG A 149 20.42 2.42 -20.14
CA ARG A 149 18.99 2.22 -20.46
C ARG A 149 18.57 0.76 -20.46
N VAL A 150 17.27 0.55 -20.61
CA VAL A 150 16.61 -0.73 -20.86
C VAL A 150 16.08 -0.72 -22.29
N LEU A 151 16.34 -1.79 -23.04
CA LEU A 151 15.83 -2.04 -24.38
C LEU A 151 14.76 -3.14 -24.27
N ALA A 152 13.49 -2.76 -24.37
CA ALA A 152 12.36 -3.68 -24.27
C ALA A 152 11.83 -4.05 -25.65
N ARG A 153 11.42 -5.31 -25.82
CA ARG A 153 10.64 -5.78 -26.97
C ARG A 153 9.20 -5.96 -26.53
N ILE A 154 8.30 -5.26 -27.16
CA ILE A 154 6.89 -5.16 -26.78
C ILE A 154 6.04 -5.65 -27.94
N LYS A 155 5.15 -6.58 -27.66
CA LYS A 155 4.15 -7.07 -28.61
C LYS A 155 2.90 -6.19 -28.52
N LEU A 156 2.49 -5.62 -29.65
CA LEU A 156 1.32 -4.77 -29.79
C LEU A 156 0.04 -5.58 -30.05
N PRO A 157 -1.17 -4.96 -29.95
CA PRO A 157 -2.46 -5.63 -30.17
C PRO A 157 -2.60 -6.28 -31.55
N ASP A 158 -1.95 -5.71 -32.57
CA ASP A 158 -1.94 -6.26 -33.95
C ASP A 158 -0.98 -7.45 -34.15
N GLY A 159 -0.29 -7.87 -33.07
CA GLY A 159 0.69 -8.95 -33.06
C GLY A 159 2.10 -8.54 -33.50
N THR A 160 2.32 -7.31 -33.92
CA THR A 160 3.66 -6.81 -34.24
C THR A 160 4.51 -6.61 -33.01
N THR A 161 5.83 -6.80 -33.13
CA THR A 161 6.77 -6.54 -32.04
C THR A 161 7.60 -5.32 -32.35
N VAL A 162 7.61 -4.37 -31.41
CA VAL A 162 8.37 -3.12 -31.50
C VAL A 162 9.43 -3.04 -30.41
N ALA A 163 10.50 -2.29 -30.68
CA ALA A 163 11.47 -1.93 -29.64
C ALA A 163 10.98 -0.69 -28.88
N SER A 164 11.33 -0.62 -27.60
CA SER A 164 11.06 0.54 -26.74
C SER A 164 12.24 0.75 -25.80
N GLU A 165 12.62 2.00 -25.60
CA GLU A 165 13.71 2.39 -24.72
C GLU A 165 13.17 3.11 -23.48
N ALA A 166 13.76 2.80 -22.32
CA ALA A 166 13.48 3.51 -21.07
C ALA A 166 14.72 3.55 -20.18
N ALA A 167 14.82 4.53 -19.30
CA ALA A 167 15.92 4.55 -18.32
C ALA A 167 15.79 3.42 -17.28
N TYR A 168 14.56 3.08 -16.92
CA TYR A 168 14.24 2.01 -15.95
C TYR A 168 13.01 1.21 -16.37
N ILE A 169 12.91 -0.05 -15.90
CA ILE A 169 11.72 -0.89 -16.05
C ILE A 169 11.19 -1.30 -14.67
N ALA A 170 9.87 -1.18 -14.48
CA ALA A 170 9.17 -1.55 -13.26
C ALA A 170 8.18 -2.69 -13.55
N GLY A 171 8.45 -3.89 -13.03
CA GLY A 171 7.56 -5.05 -13.09
C GLY A 171 6.48 -4.95 -12.03
N CYS A 172 5.27 -4.58 -12.47
CA CYS A 172 4.02 -4.56 -11.71
C CYS A 172 3.03 -5.60 -12.26
N ASP A 173 3.54 -6.62 -12.94
CA ASP A 173 2.85 -7.58 -13.80
C ASP A 173 2.37 -8.85 -13.07
N GLY A 174 2.27 -8.76 -11.75
CA GLY A 174 1.59 -9.71 -10.89
C GLY A 174 2.36 -11.00 -10.63
N ALA A 175 1.67 -12.00 -10.09
CA ALA A 175 2.24 -13.27 -9.62
C ALA A 175 3.10 -14.02 -10.65
N HIS A 176 2.71 -13.92 -11.92
CA HIS A 176 3.39 -14.55 -13.07
C HIS A 176 4.29 -13.57 -13.83
N SER A 177 4.94 -12.67 -13.10
CA SER A 177 5.74 -11.58 -13.66
C SER A 177 6.74 -12.03 -14.71
N THR A 178 6.59 -11.48 -15.92
CA THR A 178 7.54 -11.64 -17.03
C THR A 178 8.87 -10.95 -16.70
N VAL A 179 8.81 -9.78 -16.04
CA VAL A 179 10.02 -9.06 -15.63
C VAL A 179 10.84 -9.89 -14.65
N ARG A 180 10.22 -10.47 -13.62
CA ARG A 180 10.92 -11.34 -12.65
C ARG A 180 11.54 -12.55 -13.33
N GLN A 181 10.79 -13.21 -14.22
CA GLN A 181 11.25 -14.40 -14.93
C GLN A 181 12.42 -14.10 -15.87
N ALA A 182 12.38 -12.98 -16.62
CA ALA A 182 13.45 -12.55 -17.49
C ALA A 182 14.77 -12.29 -16.72
N LEU A 183 14.68 -11.89 -15.46
CA LEU A 183 15.84 -11.69 -14.57
C LEU A 183 16.29 -12.96 -13.86
N ASN A 184 15.62 -14.10 -14.05
CA ASN A 184 15.86 -15.34 -13.32
C ASN A 184 15.85 -15.16 -11.77
N ILE A 185 15.03 -14.22 -11.27
CA ILE A 185 14.88 -13.99 -9.82
C ILE A 185 13.96 -15.06 -9.25
N GLY A 186 14.47 -15.79 -8.23
CA GLY A 186 13.72 -16.80 -7.51
C GLY A 186 12.48 -16.23 -6.81
N PHE A 187 11.45 -17.05 -6.65
CA PHE A 187 10.21 -16.70 -5.97
C PHE A 187 9.82 -17.77 -4.94
N PRO A 188 10.66 -17.97 -3.90
CA PRO A 188 10.44 -18.99 -2.89
C PRO A 188 9.18 -18.74 -2.08
N GLY A 189 8.59 -19.82 -1.57
CA GLY A 189 7.38 -19.82 -0.75
C GLY A 189 6.53 -21.05 -1.01
N GLY A 190 5.25 -20.97 -0.69
CA GLY A 190 4.33 -22.09 -0.77
C GLY A 190 2.92 -21.72 -1.23
N ILE A 191 2.07 -22.73 -1.23
CA ILE A 191 0.64 -22.63 -1.54
C ILE A 191 -0.09 -23.20 -0.32
N TYR A 192 -1.09 -22.48 0.17
CA TYR A 192 -1.94 -23.03 1.23
C TYR A 192 -2.86 -24.11 0.66
N THR A 193 -3.13 -25.12 1.45
CA THR A 193 -4.01 -26.23 1.07
C THR A 193 -5.47 -25.81 0.91
N HIS A 194 -5.90 -24.80 1.68
CA HIS A 194 -7.27 -24.33 1.66
C HIS A 194 -7.59 -23.52 0.40
N LEU A 195 -8.73 -23.84 -0.21
CA LEU A 195 -9.31 -23.05 -1.29
C LEU A 195 -10.22 -21.99 -0.69
N PHE A 196 -10.12 -20.76 -1.20
CA PHE A 196 -10.97 -19.65 -0.82
C PHE A 196 -11.98 -19.33 -1.91
N TYR A 197 -13.12 -18.77 -1.48
CA TYR A 197 -14.05 -18.14 -2.39
C TYR A 197 -14.25 -16.66 -2.04
N VAL A 198 -14.60 -15.91 -3.06
CA VAL A 198 -15.11 -14.53 -2.96
C VAL A 198 -16.44 -14.49 -3.70
N ALA A 199 -17.45 -13.91 -3.07
CA ALA A 199 -18.75 -13.70 -3.69
C ALA A 199 -19.32 -12.32 -3.39
N ASP A 200 -19.75 -11.59 -4.42
CA ASP A 200 -20.53 -10.39 -4.26
C ASP A 200 -22.02 -10.77 -4.27
N VAL A 201 -22.68 -10.49 -3.17
CA VAL A 201 -24.07 -10.91 -2.97
C VAL A 201 -24.96 -9.75 -2.56
N GLN A 202 -26.25 -9.92 -2.88
CA GLN A 202 -27.35 -9.15 -2.34
C GLN A 202 -28.08 -10.01 -1.32
N GLY A 203 -28.43 -9.46 -0.17
CA GLY A 203 -29.13 -10.22 0.86
C GLY A 203 -29.47 -9.40 2.09
N SER A 204 -29.84 -10.10 3.16
CA SER A 204 -30.29 -9.52 4.43
C SER A 204 -29.77 -10.32 5.62
N GLY A 205 -29.84 -9.70 6.79
CA GLY A 205 -29.48 -10.33 8.06
C GLY A 205 -28.63 -9.46 8.99
N PRO A 206 -28.44 -9.89 10.26
CA PRO A 206 -27.73 -9.11 11.27
C PRO A 206 -26.27 -8.80 10.94
N ALA A 207 -25.63 -9.65 10.13
CA ALA A 207 -24.25 -9.45 9.67
C ALA A 207 -24.17 -8.60 8.39
N MET A 208 -25.27 -7.98 7.94
CA MET A 208 -25.33 -7.11 6.76
C MET A 208 -25.67 -5.66 7.14
N ASN A 209 -25.30 -5.25 8.35
CA ASN A 209 -25.64 -3.96 8.95
C ASN A 209 -24.68 -2.80 8.57
N GLY A 210 -23.73 -3.05 7.67
CA GLY A 210 -22.73 -2.07 7.25
C GLY A 210 -21.42 -2.09 8.02
N ASP A 211 -21.26 -2.94 9.02
CA ASP A 211 -20.00 -3.26 9.69
C ASP A 211 -19.27 -4.41 8.96
N LEU A 212 -18.00 -4.61 9.26
CA LEU A 212 -17.27 -5.84 8.95
C LEU A 212 -17.64 -6.92 9.95
N HIS A 213 -17.96 -8.12 9.46
CA HIS A 213 -18.18 -9.28 10.31
C HIS A 213 -17.24 -10.40 9.94
N VAL A 214 -16.63 -11.02 10.94
CA VAL A 214 -15.74 -12.17 10.77
C VAL A 214 -16.25 -13.30 11.65
N ALA A 215 -16.55 -14.45 11.05
CA ALA A 215 -16.92 -15.65 11.77
C ALA A 215 -15.76 -16.64 11.78
N LEU A 216 -15.50 -17.16 12.98
CA LEU A 216 -14.58 -18.25 13.23
C LEU A 216 -15.38 -19.44 13.74
N ASP A 217 -15.46 -20.50 12.95
CA ASP A 217 -16.10 -21.75 13.35
C ASP A 217 -15.10 -22.92 13.31
N ARG A 218 -15.58 -24.13 13.56
CA ARG A 218 -14.73 -25.34 13.74
C ARG A 218 -13.82 -25.64 12.56
N ALA A 219 -14.29 -25.39 11.35
CA ALA A 219 -13.55 -25.67 10.11
C ALA A 219 -13.73 -24.61 9.03
N ASP A 220 -14.60 -23.62 9.24
CA ASP A 220 -14.96 -22.64 8.21
C ASP A 220 -14.65 -21.21 8.70
N PHE A 221 -14.10 -20.43 7.81
CA PHE A 221 -13.90 -18.99 7.96
C PHE A 221 -14.85 -18.25 7.05
N LEU A 222 -15.49 -17.20 7.53
CA LEU A 222 -16.28 -16.29 6.71
C LEU A 222 -16.06 -14.85 7.17
N ALA A 223 -15.71 -13.98 6.23
CA ALA A 223 -15.73 -12.54 6.41
C ALA A 223 -16.82 -11.92 5.52
N VAL A 224 -17.62 -11.03 6.09
CA VAL A 224 -18.68 -10.28 5.42
C VAL A 224 -18.28 -8.83 5.38
N PHE A 225 -17.93 -8.33 4.20
CA PHE A 225 -17.50 -6.96 3.98
C PHE A 225 -18.68 -6.16 3.39
N PRO A 226 -19.07 -5.02 4.00
CA PRO A 226 -20.10 -4.19 3.44
C PRO A 226 -19.64 -3.52 2.14
N LEU A 227 -20.42 -3.58 1.09
CA LEU A 227 -20.22 -2.84 -0.15
C LEU A 227 -21.10 -1.58 -0.17
N LYS A 228 -20.84 -0.66 -1.08
CA LYS A 228 -21.70 0.50 -1.32
C LYS A 228 -23.06 0.04 -1.91
N GLY A 229 -24.15 0.51 -1.35
CA GLY A 229 -25.52 0.08 -1.66
C GLY A 229 -26.14 -0.76 -0.55
N GLU A 230 -27.48 -0.71 -0.46
CA GLU A 230 -28.23 -1.43 0.58
C GLU A 230 -28.20 -2.94 0.34
N GLY A 231 -27.98 -3.72 1.40
CA GLY A 231 -27.98 -5.18 1.35
C GLY A 231 -26.87 -5.79 0.49
N ARG A 232 -25.88 -5.01 0.03
CA ARG A 232 -24.77 -5.50 -0.77
C ARG A 232 -23.55 -5.78 0.10
N VAL A 233 -23.02 -6.99 0.00
CA VAL A 233 -21.81 -7.40 0.71
C VAL A 233 -20.91 -8.26 -0.18
N ARG A 234 -19.63 -8.27 0.15
CA ARG A 234 -18.65 -9.27 -0.34
C ARG A 234 -18.42 -10.28 0.75
N LEU A 235 -18.63 -11.54 0.42
CA LEU A 235 -18.31 -12.68 1.24
C LEU A 235 -16.92 -13.21 0.86
N VAL A 236 -16.06 -13.44 1.84
CA VAL A 236 -14.76 -14.10 1.66
C VAL A 236 -14.72 -15.26 2.64
N GLY A 237 -14.63 -16.48 2.13
CA GLY A 237 -14.66 -17.68 2.98
C GLY A 237 -13.80 -18.81 2.46
N THR A 238 -13.68 -19.85 3.27
CA THR A 238 -12.99 -21.09 2.91
C THR A 238 -13.97 -22.10 2.31
N VAL A 239 -13.47 -22.88 1.35
CA VAL A 239 -14.18 -24.06 0.80
C VAL A 239 -13.67 -25.29 1.52
N ARG A 240 -14.55 -26.21 1.92
CA ARG A 240 -14.14 -27.46 2.53
C ARG A 240 -13.33 -28.32 1.56
N ASP A 241 -12.27 -28.93 2.04
CA ASP A 241 -11.32 -29.72 1.23
C ASP A 241 -11.99 -30.86 0.45
N GLU A 242 -13.09 -31.40 0.96
CA GLU A 242 -13.86 -32.49 0.31
C GLU A 242 -14.49 -32.04 -1.01
N ALA A 243 -15.12 -30.84 -1.03
CA ALA A 243 -15.69 -30.27 -2.24
C ALA A 243 -14.61 -29.79 -3.24
N ALA A 244 -13.43 -29.37 -2.73
CA ALA A 244 -12.33 -28.90 -3.56
C ALA A 244 -11.57 -30.02 -4.29
N ARG A 245 -11.70 -31.28 -3.86
CA ARG A 245 -11.03 -32.45 -4.46
C ARG A 245 -11.78 -33.06 -5.63
N GLU A 246 -13.09 -32.81 -5.73
CA GLU A 246 -13.96 -33.51 -6.66
C GLU A 246 -14.26 -32.78 -7.97
N ARG A 247 -13.94 -31.46 -8.09
CA ARG A 247 -14.31 -30.65 -9.27
C ARG A 247 -13.23 -29.67 -9.69
N ASP A 248 -13.02 -29.54 -10.99
CA ASP A 248 -12.12 -28.53 -11.61
C ASP A 248 -12.66 -27.09 -11.52
N LYS A 249 -13.98 -26.92 -11.38
CA LYS A 249 -14.66 -25.63 -11.18
C LYS A 249 -15.72 -25.77 -10.12
N LEU A 250 -15.61 -24.94 -9.07
CA LEU A 250 -16.63 -24.84 -8.03
C LEU A 250 -17.59 -23.69 -8.35
N GLU A 251 -18.86 -23.94 -8.08
CA GLU A 251 -19.93 -22.95 -8.19
C GLU A 251 -20.42 -22.53 -6.80
N TRP A 252 -21.22 -21.47 -6.74
CA TRP A 252 -21.79 -20.98 -5.49
C TRP A 252 -22.54 -22.06 -4.69
N ASN A 253 -23.20 -22.98 -5.37
CA ASN A 253 -23.97 -24.05 -4.72
C ASN A 253 -23.10 -25.09 -4.02
N ASP A 254 -21.80 -25.17 -4.36
CA ASP A 254 -20.85 -26.07 -3.74
C ASP A 254 -20.28 -25.49 -2.42
N VAL A 255 -20.54 -24.20 -2.12
CA VAL A 255 -20.09 -23.55 -0.89
C VAL A 255 -20.97 -23.95 0.29
N SER A 256 -20.31 -24.35 1.40
CA SER A 256 -21.01 -24.63 2.67
C SER A 256 -21.77 -23.38 3.17
N LYS A 257 -23.05 -23.55 3.45
CA LYS A 257 -23.90 -22.48 3.98
C LYS A 257 -23.92 -22.42 5.51
N THR A 258 -23.33 -23.39 6.19
CA THR A 258 -23.38 -23.54 7.65
C THR A 258 -22.97 -22.28 8.40
N VAL A 259 -21.84 -21.65 8.00
CA VAL A 259 -21.35 -20.42 8.67
C VAL A 259 -22.25 -19.21 8.34
N MET A 260 -22.73 -19.11 7.11
CA MET A 260 -23.68 -18.07 6.71
C MET A 260 -24.99 -18.16 7.52
N GLU A 261 -25.51 -19.39 7.69
CA GLU A 261 -26.71 -19.65 8.49
C GLU A 261 -26.48 -19.33 9.96
N SER A 262 -25.31 -19.68 10.53
CA SER A 262 -24.97 -19.35 11.90
C SER A 262 -24.89 -17.83 12.15
N MET A 263 -24.44 -17.07 11.17
CA MET A 263 -24.43 -15.59 11.20
C MET A 263 -25.78 -14.98 10.78
N ARG A 264 -26.76 -15.80 10.45
CA ARG A 264 -28.09 -15.38 9.93
C ARG A 264 -27.99 -14.50 8.68
N VAL A 265 -27.03 -14.81 7.80
CA VAL A 265 -26.88 -14.17 6.49
C VAL A 265 -27.78 -14.90 5.50
N LYS A 266 -28.78 -14.20 4.98
CA LYS A 266 -29.67 -14.70 3.94
C LYS A 266 -29.26 -14.11 2.60
N VAL A 267 -28.66 -14.92 1.72
CA VAL A 267 -28.29 -14.53 0.36
C VAL A 267 -29.52 -14.67 -0.54
N GLU A 268 -29.90 -13.56 -1.18
CA GLU A 268 -31.03 -13.49 -2.11
C GLU A 268 -30.57 -13.61 -3.55
N ARG A 269 -29.41 -13.02 -3.89
CA ARG A 269 -28.83 -13.06 -5.22
C ARG A 269 -27.31 -13.05 -5.15
N VAL A 270 -26.66 -13.86 -5.97
CA VAL A 270 -25.21 -13.84 -6.19
C VAL A 270 -24.94 -13.06 -7.47
N ASN A 271 -24.21 -11.94 -7.36
CA ASN A 271 -23.87 -11.10 -8.49
C ASN A 271 -22.57 -11.55 -9.16
N TRP A 272 -21.63 -12.07 -8.37
CA TRP A 272 -20.34 -12.56 -8.83
C TRP A 272 -19.78 -13.58 -7.85
N PHE A 273 -19.06 -14.57 -8.38
CA PHE A 273 -18.42 -15.62 -7.59
C PHE A 273 -17.09 -16.03 -8.23
N SER A 274 -16.08 -16.27 -7.42
CA SER A 274 -14.78 -16.81 -7.85
C SER A 274 -14.12 -17.57 -6.72
N THR A 275 -13.32 -18.57 -7.09
CA THR A 275 -12.47 -19.29 -6.16
C THR A 275 -10.99 -19.02 -6.46
N TYR A 276 -10.13 -19.11 -5.43
CA TYR A 276 -8.71 -18.91 -5.59
C TYR A 276 -7.90 -19.65 -4.52
N ARG A 277 -6.68 -20.04 -4.88
CA ARG A 277 -5.70 -20.56 -3.93
C ARG A 277 -4.81 -19.43 -3.45
N VAL A 278 -4.55 -19.43 -2.16
CA VAL A 278 -3.70 -18.43 -1.53
C VAL A 278 -2.25 -18.90 -1.58
N HIS A 279 -1.37 -18.04 -2.01
CA HIS A 279 0.07 -18.23 -2.06
C HIS A 279 0.76 -17.34 -1.03
N HIS A 280 1.93 -17.76 -0.55
CA HIS A 280 2.85 -16.93 0.22
C HIS A 280 4.24 -17.06 -0.42
N ARG A 281 4.71 -15.98 -1.03
CA ARG A 281 5.98 -15.95 -1.76
C ARG A 281 6.62 -14.57 -1.65
N VAL A 282 7.95 -14.53 -1.57
CA VAL A 282 8.71 -13.28 -1.67
C VAL A 282 9.86 -13.51 -2.64
N ALA A 283 10.03 -12.62 -3.61
CA ALA A 283 11.15 -12.67 -4.53
C ALA A 283 12.49 -12.53 -3.77
N ASP A 284 13.51 -13.22 -4.26
CA ASP A 284 14.84 -13.19 -3.63
C ASP A 284 15.42 -11.79 -3.64
N ARG A 285 15.10 -11.01 -4.69
CA ARG A 285 15.49 -9.61 -4.88
C ARG A 285 14.31 -8.80 -5.43
N PHE A 286 14.28 -7.51 -5.12
CA PHE A 286 13.31 -6.54 -5.64
C PHE A 286 13.92 -5.63 -6.69
N ARG A 287 15.25 -5.67 -6.84
CA ARG A 287 15.98 -4.90 -7.85
C ARG A 287 17.09 -5.74 -8.49
N HIS A 288 17.28 -5.56 -9.78
CA HIS A 288 18.46 -5.99 -10.52
C HIS A 288 18.79 -4.89 -11.53
N GLY A 289 19.95 -4.24 -11.35
CA GLY A 289 20.36 -3.13 -12.21
C GLY A 289 19.30 -2.03 -12.35
N ARG A 290 18.73 -1.89 -13.55
CA ARG A 290 17.70 -0.92 -13.90
C ARG A 290 16.28 -1.48 -13.83
N ALA A 291 16.12 -2.73 -13.45
CA ALA A 291 14.84 -3.41 -13.33
C ALA A 291 14.40 -3.56 -11.86
N PHE A 292 13.13 -3.27 -11.60
CA PHE A 292 12.52 -3.27 -10.27
C PHE A 292 11.24 -4.12 -10.26
N LEU A 293 10.99 -4.82 -9.14
CA LEU A 293 9.79 -5.62 -8.93
C LEU A 293 8.94 -5.01 -7.81
N LEU A 294 7.63 -4.88 -8.04
CA LEU A 294 6.69 -4.26 -7.12
C LEU A 294 5.40 -5.07 -7.02
N GLY A 295 4.74 -5.00 -5.86
CA GLY A 295 3.48 -5.69 -5.61
C GLY A 295 3.61 -7.21 -5.81
N ASP A 296 2.60 -7.83 -6.43
CA ASP A 296 2.54 -9.29 -6.61
C ASP A 296 3.68 -9.86 -7.48
N ALA A 297 4.38 -9.02 -8.26
CA ALA A 297 5.59 -9.43 -8.96
C ALA A 297 6.75 -9.70 -7.98
N ALA A 298 6.79 -8.99 -6.86
CA ALA A 298 7.80 -9.09 -5.82
C ALA A 298 7.36 -9.95 -4.63
N HIS A 299 6.09 -9.88 -4.21
CA HIS A 299 5.60 -10.60 -3.02
C HIS A 299 4.10 -10.89 -3.08
N ILE A 300 3.74 -12.09 -2.66
CA ILE A 300 2.35 -12.52 -2.51
C ILE A 300 2.17 -13.04 -1.10
N HIS A 301 1.09 -12.71 -0.45
CA HIS A 301 0.77 -13.19 0.90
C HIS A 301 -0.73 -13.48 1.07
N SER A 302 -1.10 -14.05 2.22
CA SER A 302 -2.49 -14.36 2.52
C SER A 302 -3.37 -13.10 2.55
N PRO A 303 -4.68 -13.20 2.25
CA PRO A 303 -5.59 -12.07 2.25
C PRO A 303 -5.92 -11.54 3.66
N VAL A 304 -5.38 -12.17 4.71
CA VAL A 304 -5.62 -11.78 6.10
C VAL A 304 -5.24 -10.32 6.32
N GLY A 305 -6.20 -9.54 6.79
CA GLY A 305 -6.03 -8.10 7.05
C GLY A 305 -6.10 -7.19 5.81
N GLY A 306 -6.30 -7.73 4.59
CA GLY A 306 -6.43 -6.92 3.37
C GLY A 306 -5.17 -6.12 3.02
N GLN A 307 -3.98 -6.71 3.19
CA GLN A 307 -2.71 -6.00 3.12
C GLN A 307 -2.09 -5.93 1.71
N GLY A 308 -2.35 -6.90 0.80
CA GLY A 308 -1.62 -7.09 -0.45
C GLY A 308 -1.58 -5.86 -1.34
N MET A 309 -2.73 -5.39 -1.78
CA MET A 309 -2.84 -4.19 -2.62
C MET A 309 -2.17 -2.98 -1.97
N ASN A 310 -2.38 -2.77 -0.67
CA ASN A 310 -1.80 -1.64 0.07
C ASN A 310 -0.27 -1.73 0.16
N THR A 311 0.28 -2.93 0.25
CA THR A 311 1.74 -3.15 0.24
C THR A 311 2.34 -2.81 -1.11
N GLY A 312 1.73 -3.27 -2.20
CA GLY A 312 2.15 -2.94 -3.56
C GLY A 312 2.05 -1.43 -3.86
N ILE A 313 1.01 -0.76 -3.36
CA ILE A 313 0.90 0.71 -3.43
C ILE A 313 2.04 1.38 -2.65
N GLY A 314 2.38 0.86 -1.47
CA GLY A 314 3.52 1.34 -0.69
C GLY A 314 4.87 1.15 -1.41
N ASP A 315 5.04 0.05 -2.18
CA ASP A 315 6.23 -0.14 -3.03
C ASP A 315 6.30 0.95 -4.11
N ALA A 316 5.17 1.19 -4.79
CA ALA A 316 5.06 2.17 -5.85
C ALA A 316 5.42 3.58 -5.36
N VAL A 317 4.87 4.00 -4.23
CA VAL A 317 5.14 5.31 -3.63
C VAL A 317 6.61 5.43 -3.20
N ASN A 318 7.15 4.40 -2.55
CA ASN A 318 8.55 4.38 -2.12
C ASN A 318 9.53 4.51 -3.29
N LEU A 319 9.24 3.86 -4.42
CA LEU A 319 10.11 3.90 -5.59
C LEU A 319 9.93 5.18 -6.43
N ALA A 320 8.71 5.70 -6.53
CA ALA A 320 8.38 6.81 -7.42
C ALA A 320 9.23 8.07 -7.16
N TRP A 321 9.33 8.52 -5.90
CA TRP A 321 10.10 9.71 -5.55
C TRP A 321 11.61 9.48 -5.73
N LYS A 322 12.10 8.24 -5.52
CA LYS A 322 13.49 7.89 -5.74
C LYS A 322 13.84 7.95 -7.22
N PHE A 323 12.99 7.37 -8.09
CA PHE A 323 13.14 7.51 -9.55
C PHE A 323 13.16 8.98 -9.98
N ALA A 324 12.20 9.78 -9.52
CA ALA A 324 12.12 11.19 -9.85
C ALA A 324 13.37 11.95 -9.40
N SER A 325 13.88 11.68 -8.19
CA SER A 325 15.09 12.33 -7.68
C SER A 325 16.32 12.03 -8.54
N VAL A 326 16.50 10.78 -8.94
CA VAL A 326 17.63 10.35 -9.78
C VAL A 326 17.49 10.85 -11.21
N LEU A 327 16.31 10.72 -11.81
CA LEU A 327 16.06 11.14 -13.20
C LEU A 327 16.17 12.65 -13.39
N HIS A 328 15.85 13.43 -12.37
CA HIS A 328 16.02 14.89 -12.38
C HIS A 328 17.43 15.35 -11.94
N GLY A 329 18.35 14.42 -11.67
CA GLY A 329 19.71 14.75 -11.21
C GLY A 329 19.76 15.37 -9.81
N ARG A 330 18.73 15.14 -8.99
CA ARG A 330 18.67 15.64 -7.60
C ARG A 330 19.29 14.66 -6.59
N ALA A 331 19.60 13.46 -7.03
CA ALA A 331 20.27 12.44 -6.23
C ALA A 331 21.07 11.49 -7.14
N ASP A 332 22.12 10.89 -6.56
CA ASP A 332 22.87 9.85 -7.21
C ASP A 332 22.03 8.57 -7.42
N ALA A 333 22.39 7.76 -8.41
CA ALA A 333 21.71 6.49 -8.72
C ALA A 333 21.74 5.50 -7.54
N SER A 334 22.67 5.65 -6.60
CA SER A 334 22.77 4.88 -5.35
C SER A 334 21.55 5.07 -4.44
N LEU A 335 20.78 6.16 -4.58
CA LEU A 335 19.51 6.33 -3.89
C LEU A 335 18.55 5.16 -4.17
N LEU A 336 18.59 4.62 -5.38
CA LEU A 336 17.74 3.49 -5.78
C LEU A 336 18.13 2.17 -5.09
N ASP A 337 19.35 2.06 -4.57
CA ASP A 337 19.81 0.88 -3.80
C ASP A 337 19.04 0.74 -2.48
N THR A 338 18.44 1.82 -1.99
CA THR A 338 17.66 1.83 -0.75
C THR A 338 16.25 1.24 -0.91
N PHE A 339 15.75 1.05 -2.14
CA PHE A 339 14.42 0.49 -2.38
C PHE A 339 14.28 -0.95 -1.87
N GLU A 340 15.18 -1.82 -2.29
CA GLU A 340 15.12 -3.24 -1.93
C GLU A 340 15.18 -3.46 -0.40
N PRO A 341 16.18 -2.96 0.36
CA PRO A 341 16.23 -3.19 1.81
C PRO A 341 15.02 -2.62 2.56
N GLU A 342 14.48 -1.48 2.13
CA GLU A 342 13.28 -0.90 2.75
C GLU A 342 12.02 -1.76 2.52
N ARG A 343 11.86 -2.32 1.32
CA ARG A 343 10.63 -3.01 0.94
C ARG A 343 10.66 -4.52 1.17
N ILE A 344 11.77 -5.19 0.88
CA ILE A 344 11.89 -6.65 1.05
C ILE A 344 11.83 -7.06 2.53
N ALA A 345 12.42 -6.25 3.43
CA ALA A 345 12.36 -6.51 4.86
C ALA A 345 10.92 -6.43 5.39
N PHE A 346 10.14 -5.46 4.91
CA PHE A 346 8.73 -5.34 5.24
C PHE A 346 7.91 -6.50 4.66
N ALA A 347 8.11 -6.83 3.37
CA ALA A 347 7.40 -7.92 2.71
C ALA A 347 7.64 -9.27 3.41
N ARG A 348 8.89 -9.60 3.75
CA ARG A 348 9.24 -10.83 4.49
C ARG A 348 8.56 -10.89 5.86
N ARG A 349 8.55 -9.79 6.60
CA ARG A 349 7.88 -9.70 7.91
C ARG A 349 6.36 -9.85 7.75
N LEU A 350 5.78 -9.21 6.75
CA LEU A 350 4.35 -9.30 6.47
C LEU A 350 3.94 -10.72 6.11
N VAL A 351 4.67 -11.39 5.21
CA VAL A 351 4.42 -12.78 4.85
C VAL A 351 4.49 -13.66 6.09
N ALA A 352 5.54 -13.56 6.90
CA ALA A 352 5.71 -14.37 8.11
C ALA A 352 4.57 -14.15 9.13
N THR A 353 4.14 -12.91 9.35
CA THR A 353 3.08 -12.59 10.33
C THR A 353 1.69 -12.98 9.82
N THR A 354 1.41 -12.77 8.53
CA THR A 354 0.13 -13.18 7.94
C THR A 354 0.03 -14.71 7.82
N ASP A 355 1.14 -15.39 7.63
CA ASP A 355 1.25 -16.85 7.61
C ASP A 355 0.90 -17.47 8.96
N GLN A 356 1.47 -16.91 10.04
CA GLN A 356 1.15 -17.33 11.41
C GLN A 356 -0.33 -17.11 11.73
N ALA A 357 -0.85 -15.92 11.42
CA ALA A 357 -2.26 -15.59 11.64
C ALA A 357 -3.19 -16.50 10.81
N PHE A 358 -2.83 -16.75 9.56
CA PHE A 358 -3.59 -17.64 8.67
C PHE A 358 -3.63 -19.08 9.20
N THR A 359 -2.47 -19.61 9.58
CA THR A 359 -2.36 -20.95 10.17
C THR A 359 -3.17 -21.07 11.46
N ALA A 360 -3.14 -20.07 12.32
CA ALA A 360 -3.94 -20.03 13.54
C ALA A 360 -5.46 -20.07 13.27
N VAL A 361 -5.90 -19.40 12.18
CA VAL A 361 -7.32 -19.33 11.79
C VAL A 361 -7.79 -20.61 11.09
N THR A 362 -6.93 -21.27 10.30
CA THR A 362 -7.33 -22.39 9.45
C THR A 362 -6.92 -23.78 9.97
N SER A 363 -5.99 -23.84 10.93
CA SER A 363 -5.48 -25.11 11.47
C SER A 363 -6.61 -25.96 12.11
N PRO A 364 -6.73 -27.25 11.76
CA PRO A 364 -7.71 -28.15 12.33
C PRO A 364 -7.31 -28.71 13.71
N THR A 365 -6.11 -28.40 14.22
CA THR A 365 -5.61 -28.95 15.48
C THR A 365 -6.48 -28.55 16.70
N LEU A 366 -6.56 -29.41 17.70
CA LEU A 366 -7.34 -29.15 18.91
C LEU A 366 -6.85 -27.89 19.65
N THR A 367 -5.54 -27.67 19.68
CA THR A 367 -4.94 -26.47 20.31
C THR A 367 -5.33 -25.20 19.57
N ALA A 368 -5.23 -25.17 18.23
CA ALA A 368 -5.66 -24.03 17.42
C ALA A 368 -7.17 -23.76 17.58
N ARG A 369 -7.97 -24.84 17.67
CA ARG A 369 -9.40 -24.74 17.91
C ARG A 369 -9.73 -24.12 19.27
N LEU A 370 -9.08 -24.56 20.35
CA LEU A 370 -9.24 -23.98 21.69
C LEU A 370 -8.84 -22.50 21.70
N ILE A 371 -7.70 -22.16 21.10
CA ILE A 371 -7.26 -20.77 21.00
C ILE A 371 -8.32 -19.94 20.26
N ARG A 372 -8.79 -20.39 19.11
CA ARG A 372 -9.72 -19.67 18.25
C ARG A 372 -11.12 -19.51 18.84
N LEU A 373 -11.67 -20.56 19.46
CA LEU A 373 -13.07 -20.59 19.91
C LEU A 373 -13.28 -20.19 21.37
N ASP A 374 -12.24 -20.26 22.20
CA ASP A 374 -12.36 -20.02 23.63
C ASP A 374 -11.43 -18.89 24.10
N PHE A 375 -10.13 -18.92 23.76
CA PHE A 375 -9.16 -17.90 24.21
C PHE A 375 -9.29 -16.56 23.48
N VAL A 376 -9.40 -16.56 22.14
CA VAL A 376 -9.51 -15.31 21.37
C VAL A 376 -10.76 -14.53 21.75
N PRO A 377 -11.97 -15.10 21.85
CA PRO A 377 -13.17 -14.38 22.29
C PRO A 377 -13.08 -13.85 23.71
N ALA A 378 -12.43 -14.58 24.62
CA ALA A 378 -12.26 -14.16 26.00
C ALA A 378 -11.22 -13.05 26.18
N LEU A 379 -10.09 -13.16 25.46
CA LEU A 379 -8.95 -12.24 25.59
C LEU A 379 -9.14 -10.96 24.75
N PHE A 380 -9.79 -11.04 23.60
CA PHE A 380 -9.96 -9.92 22.67
C PHE A 380 -10.65 -8.71 23.32
N PRO A 381 -11.80 -8.84 24.04
CA PRO A 381 -12.42 -7.71 24.73
C PRO A 381 -11.53 -7.13 25.83
N LEU A 382 -10.71 -7.97 26.49
CA LEU A 382 -9.79 -7.52 27.52
C LEU A 382 -8.65 -6.67 26.95
N LEU A 383 -8.05 -7.11 25.84
CA LEU A 383 -7.02 -6.35 25.11
C LEU A 383 -7.53 -4.99 24.65
N PHE A 384 -8.81 -4.90 24.24
CA PHE A 384 -9.43 -3.66 23.81
C PHE A 384 -9.68 -2.65 24.95
N LYS A 385 -9.57 -3.04 26.23
CA LYS A 385 -9.58 -2.08 27.35
C LYS A 385 -8.31 -1.24 27.42
N PHE A 386 -7.20 -1.73 26.87
CA PHE A 386 -5.91 -1.02 26.91
C PHE A 386 -5.72 -0.15 25.66
N LYS A 387 -5.63 1.18 25.84
CA LYS A 387 -5.42 2.15 24.75
C LYS A 387 -4.20 1.80 23.88
N GLN A 388 -3.10 1.36 24.48
CA GLN A 388 -1.87 1.00 23.77
C GLN A 388 -2.08 -0.22 22.86
N ALA A 389 -2.78 -1.27 23.31
CA ALA A 389 -3.07 -2.45 22.51
C ALA A 389 -3.97 -2.11 21.31
N ARG A 390 -5.00 -1.26 21.52
CA ARG A 390 -5.87 -0.76 20.45
C ARG A 390 -5.07 0.00 19.40
N ARG A 391 -4.22 0.95 19.83
CA ARG A 391 -3.36 1.73 18.93
C ARG A 391 -2.38 0.85 18.15
N TYR A 392 -1.78 -0.14 18.80
CA TYR A 392 -0.87 -1.08 18.16
C TYR A 392 -1.59 -1.89 17.07
N LEU A 393 -2.78 -2.44 17.38
CA LEU A 393 -3.59 -3.18 16.41
C LEU A 393 -3.96 -2.30 15.21
N PHE A 394 -4.48 -1.08 15.45
CA PHE A 394 -4.81 -0.17 14.37
C PHE A 394 -3.58 0.14 13.50
N ARG A 395 -2.46 0.51 14.11
CA ARG A 395 -1.23 0.84 13.37
C ARG A 395 -0.71 -0.33 12.54
N THR A 396 -0.88 -1.56 13.03
CA THR A 396 -0.48 -2.78 12.29
C THR A 396 -1.38 -2.99 11.08
N VAL A 397 -2.70 -3.01 11.26
CA VAL A 397 -3.67 -3.26 10.17
C VAL A 397 -3.68 -2.11 9.17
N SER A 398 -3.60 -0.87 9.63
CA SER A 398 -3.62 0.33 8.77
C SER A 398 -2.30 0.61 8.06
N GLN A 399 -1.24 -0.18 8.27
CA GLN A 399 0.13 -0.01 7.78
C GLN A 399 0.83 1.30 8.25
N THR A 400 0.27 2.01 9.23
CA THR A 400 0.90 3.21 9.80
C THR A 400 2.05 2.89 10.77
N LEU A 401 2.27 1.59 11.09
CA LEU A 401 3.42 1.10 11.86
C LEU A 401 4.66 0.82 11.01
N VAL A 402 4.50 0.78 9.68
CA VAL A 402 5.63 0.54 8.77
C VAL A 402 6.69 1.61 8.98
N ASN A 403 7.94 1.20 9.13
CA ASN A 403 9.08 2.09 9.28
C ASN A 403 10.30 1.53 8.52
N TYR A 404 11.25 2.39 8.26
CA TYR A 404 12.49 2.12 7.54
C TYR A 404 13.73 2.43 8.40
N ARG A 405 13.65 2.24 9.74
CA ARG A 405 14.74 2.54 10.68
C ARG A 405 16.07 1.86 10.35
N GLY A 406 16.04 0.73 9.62
CA GLY A 406 17.22 0.03 9.16
C GLY A 406 17.75 0.49 7.79
N SER A 407 17.14 1.51 7.18
CA SER A 407 17.60 2.10 5.91
C SER A 407 18.83 2.99 6.15
N SER A 408 19.73 3.02 5.17
CA SER A 408 20.83 3.98 5.16
C SER A 408 20.37 5.45 5.10
N LEU A 409 19.12 5.69 4.68
CA LEU A 409 18.49 7.01 4.65
C LEU A 409 17.88 7.43 6.00
N SER A 410 18.08 6.69 7.08
CA SER A 410 17.37 6.89 8.34
C SER A 410 18.34 7.25 9.45
N GLU A 411 18.33 8.52 9.89
CA GLU A 411 19.28 9.03 10.87
C GLU A 411 18.61 9.73 12.04
N GLY A 412 19.21 9.62 13.19
CA GLY A 412 18.91 10.38 14.39
C GLY A 412 17.59 10.00 15.09
N ARG A 413 17.34 10.75 16.16
CA ARG A 413 16.14 10.62 16.99
C ARG A 413 15.82 11.93 17.70
N ALA A 414 14.57 12.35 17.67
CA ALA A 414 14.06 13.48 18.46
C ALA A 414 12.72 13.10 19.10
N GLY A 415 12.64 13.22 20.43
CA GLY A 415 11.54 12.67 21.20
C GLY A 415 11.46 11.14 21.08
N SER A 416 10.34 10.60 20.62
CA SER A 416 10.19 9.17 20.31
C SER A 416 10.21 8.86 18.82
N VAL A 417 10.42 9.87 17.98
CA VAL A 417 10.50 9.74 16.51
C VAL A 417 11.95 9.50 16.10
N HIS A 418 12.16 8.50 15.27
CA HIS A 418 13.47 8.15 14.71
C HIS A 418 13.48 8.43 13.20
N GLY A 419 14.65 8.62 12.63
CA GLY A 419 14.83 8.45 11.20
C GLY A 419 14.26 7.10 10.74
N GLY A 420 13.54 7.09 9.62
CA GLY A 420 12.83 5.94 9.10
C GLY A 420 11.39 5.76 9.60
N ASP A 421 10.95 6.53 10.59
CA ASP A 421 9.55 6.48 11.03
C ASP A 421 8.63 7.23 10.05
N ARG A 422 7.40 6.75 9.91
CA ARG A 422 6.35 7.57 9.32
C ARG A 422 6.18 8.82 10.19
N LEU A 423 6.13 10.01 9.56
CA LEU A 423 5.87 11.26 10.27
C LEU A 423 4.60 11.12 11.12
N PRO A 424 4.64 11.39 12.44
CA PRO A 424 3.44 11.38 13.26
C PRO A 424 2.42 12.40 12.76
N TRP A 425 1.17 11.97 12.59
CA TRP A 425 0.09 12.88 12.25
C TRP A 425 -0.34 13.67 13.50
N VAL A 426 -0.52 14.97 13.32
CA VAL A 426 -1.06 15.87 14.36
C VAL A 426 -2.02 16.85 13.73
N LYS A 427 -3.17 17.01 14.39
CA LYS A 427 -4.14 18.06 14.06
C LYS A 427 -3.63 19.40 14.57
N ILE A 428 -3.74 20.42 13.73
CA ILE A 428 -3.30 21.79 14.03
C ILE A 428 -4.55 22.66 14.05
N THR A 429 -4.94 23.09 15.24
CA THR A 429 -6.08 23.98 15.40
C THR A 429 -5.57 25.43 15.40
N THR A 430 -5.83 26.15 14.33
CA THR A 430 -5.53 27.59 14.24
C THR A 430 -6.82 28.32 13.87
N SER A 431 -7.30 29.22 14.74
CA SER A 431 -8.34 30.24 14.45
C SER A 431 -9.52 29.76 13.59
N GLY A 432 -10.09 28.57 13.89
CA GLY A 432 -11.30 28.09 13.22
C GLY A 432 -11.11 27.26 11.94
N THR A 433 -9.87 27.01 11.49
CA THR A 433 -9.57 26.07 10.40
C THR A 433 -8.91 24.80 10.94
N ASP A 434 -9.51 23.67 10.64
CA ASP A 434 -8.95 22.36 10.90
C ASP A 434 -7.87 22.05 9.84
N ARG A 435 -6.61 22.17 10.21
CA ARG A 435 -5.44 21.80 9.40
C ARG A 435 -4.70 20.64 10.06
N ASP A 436 -3.77 20.05 9.36
CA ASP A 436 -2.85 19.08 9.93
C ASP A 436 -1.43 19.23 9.35
N ASN A 437 -0.47 18.53 9.97
CA ASN A 437 0.92 18.59 9.54
C ASN A 437 1.22 17.76 8.27
N PHE A 438 0.24 17.09 7.69
CA PHE A 438 0.38 16.38 6.42
C PHE A 438 0.02 17.25 5.20
N GLU A 439 -0.68 18.36 5.41
CA GLU A 439 -1.03 19.29 4.33
C GLU A 439 0.18 19.67 3.44
N PRO A 440 1.37 20.00 3.99
CA PRO A 440 2.55 20.30 3.19
C PRO A 440 3.08 19.14 2.35
N LEU A 441 2.80 17.87 2.73
CA LEU A 441 3.26 16.70 1.99
C LEU A 441 2.70 16.61 0.56
N THR A 442 1.68 17.40 0.24
CA THR A 442 1.10 17.51 -1.11
C THR A 442 2.07 18.11 -2.14
N SER A 443 3.16 18.73 -1.71
CA SER A 443 4.23 19.20 -2.59
C SER A 443 5.01 18.07 -3.23
N LEU A 444 5.02 16.87 -2.63
CA LEU A 444 5.80 15.69 -3.03
C LEU A 444 7.32 15.93 -3.07
N ASP A 445 7.79 16.97 -2.36
CA ASP A 445 9.21 17.33 -2.26
C ASP A 445 9.76 17.01 -0.86
N TRP A 446 11.08 17.05 -0.75
CA TRP A 446 11.76 17.07 0.54
C TRP A 446 11.41 18.35 1.29
N GLN A 447 11.18 18.22 2.60
CA GLN A 447 10.79 19.37 3.42
C GLN A 447 11.26 19.21 4.86
N VAL A 448 11.48 20.34 5.53
CA VAL A 448 11.78 20.39 6.96
C VAL A 448 10.52 20.73 7.73
N HIS A 449 10.19 19.89 8.71
CA HIS A 449 9.16 20.17 9.71
C HIS A 449 9.80 20.53 11.04
N LEU A 450 9.36 21.61 11.64
CA LEU A 450 9.77 22.05 12.98
C LEU A 450 8.52 22.36 13.80
N TYR A 451 8.49 21.87 15.02
CA TYR A 451 7.36 22.04 15.95
C TYR A 451 7.79 22.93 17.12
N GLY A 452 7.61 24.26 16.98
CA GLY A 452 8.08 25.25 17.93
C GLY A 452 8.51 26.54 17.25
N GLN A 453 9.73 27.00 17.50
CA GLN A 453 10.30 28.22 16.94
C GLN A 453 11.58 27.86 16.16
N ALA A 454 11.66 28.30 14.91
CA ALA A 454 12.84 28.10 14.07
C ALA A 454 13.86 29.24 14.28
N THR A 455 15.14 28.89 14.34
CA THR A 455 16.23 29.87 14.35
C THR A 455 16.36 30.58 13.00
N SER A 456 16.97 31.76 13.00
CA SER A 456 17.32 32.49 11.77
C SER A 456 18.24 31.68 10.85
N ASP A 457 19.15 30.89 11.43
CA ASP A 457 20.12 30.12 10.70
C ASP A 457 19.45 28.98 9.91
N LEU A 458 18.50 28.24 10.53
CA LEU A 458 17.72 27.22 9.83
C LEU A 458 16.84 27.83 8.73
N GLN A 459 16.19 28.98 9.00
CA GLN A 459 15.38 29.68 8.00
C GLN A 459 16.21 30.11 6.79
N THR A 460 17.39 30.69 7.06
CA THR A 460 18.33 31.13 6.01
C THR A 460 18.84 29.95 5.19
N PHE A 461 19.26 28.88 5.87
CA PHE A 461 19.73 27.65 5.22
C PHE A 461 18.67 27.05 4.29
N CYS A 462 17.45 26.87 4.78
CA CYS A 462 16.34 26.31 3.99
C CYS A 462 16.02 27.19 2.77
N SER A 463 15.99 28.51 2.96
CA SER A 463 15.76 29.47 1.88
C SER A 463 16.85 29.40 0.80
N GLN A 464 18.12 29.34 1.19
CA GLN A 464 19.26 29.27 0.25
C GLN A 464 19.29 27.96 -0.54
N ARG A 465 18.80 26.86 0.05
CA ARG A 465 18.76 25.51 -0.57
C ARG A 465 17.44 25.20 -1.26
N ASN A 466 16.50 26.15 -1.31
CA ASN A 466 15.15 25.94 -1.83
C ASN A 466 14.43 24.75 -1.17
N LEU A 467 14.72 24.52 0.12
CA LEU A 467 14.13 23.47 0.93
C LEU A 467 12.95 24.06 1.73
N SER A 468 11.76 23.52 1.53
CA SER A 468 10.56 24.04 2.21
C SER A 468 10.66 23.81 3.73
N LEU A 469 10.56 24.89 4.50
CA LEU A 469 10.51 24.86 5.97
C LEU A 469 9.09 25.12 6.45
N HIS A 470 8.51 24.16 7.18
CA HIS A 470 7.19 24.25 7.78
C HIS A 470 7.31 24.33 9.30
N VAL A 471 6.97 25.49 9.86
CA VAL A 471 7.02 25.75 11.30
C VAL A 471 5.61 25.67 11.87
N PHE A 472 5.42 24.76 12.81
CA PHE A 472 4.14 24.52 13.49
C PHE A 472 4.26 24.99 14.95
N ARG A 473 3.31 25.79 15.39
CA ARG A 473 3.28 26.21 16.80
C ARG A 473 3.13 24.98 17.70
N TRP A 474 4.02 24.86 18.68
CA TRP A 474 4.01 23.73 19.63
C TRP A 474 2.70 23.57 20.38
N SER A 475 2.28 22.35 20.56
CA SER A 475 1.16 21.95 21.41
C SER A 475 1.45 20.65 22.17
N PRO A 476 0.80 20.41 23.33
CA PRO A 476 0.99 19.15 24.08
C PRO A 476 0.60 17.89 23.29
N GLU A 477 -0.29 17.99 22.30
CA GLU A 477 -0.69 16.91 21.39
C GLU A 477 0.50 16.41 20.58
N MET A 478 1.37 17.29 20.14
CA MET A 478 2.58 16.98 19.38
C MET A 478 3.52 16.13 20.22
N GLY A 479 3.74 16.49 21.49
CA GLY A 479 4.50 15.65 22.44
C GLY A 479 3.88 14.28 22.67
N ARG A 480 2.54 14.19 22.79
CA ARG A 480 1.82 12.91 22.91
C ARG A 480 1.93 12.04 21.66
N SER A 481 2.13 12.65 20.50
CA SER A 481 2.38 11.96 19.23
C SER A 481 3.83 11.53 19.07
N GLY A 482 4.71 11.92 20.00
CA GLY A 482 6.12 11.53 20.03
C GLY A 482 7.08 12.58 19.47
N LEU A 483 6.59 13.72 18.99
CA LEU A 483 7.42 14.82 18.51
C LEU A 483 8.08 15.55 19.70
N GLN A 484 9.19 16.21 19.44
CA GLN A 484 9.92 17.03 20.42
C GLN A 484 9.84 18.50 20.02
N GLU A 485 9.66 19.37 21.00
CA GLU A 485 9.66 20.83 20.80
C GLU A 485 11.01 21.33 20.29
N ASN A 486 10.99 22.21 19.30
CA ASN A 486 12.14 22.81 18.62
C ASN A 486 13.10 21.81 17.95
N ALA A 487 12.67 20.58 17.72
CA ALA A 487 13.44 19.59 16.98
C ALA A 487 13.18 19.69 15.47
N VAL A 488 14.20 19.38 14.68
CA VAL A 488 14.12 19.31 13.22
C VAL A 488 13.78 17.90 12.76
N TYR A 489 12.82 17.81 11.84
CA TYR A 489 12.49 16.59 11.13
C TYR A 489 12.60 16.84 9.62
N LEU A 490 13.63 16.27 8.98
CA LEU A 490 13.72 16.25 7.52
C LEU A 490 12.80 15.14 7.00
N VAL A 491 11.81 15.53 6.23
CA VAL A 491 10.74 14.62 5.76
C VAL A 491 10.91 14.34 4.27
N ARG A 492 10.88 13.06 3.92
CA ARG A 492 10.94 12.54 2.55
C ARG A 492 9.62 12.80 1.81
N PRO A 493 9.64 12.79 0.45
CA PRO A 493 8.43 12.94 -0.36
C PRO A 493 7.31 11.93 -0.05
N ASP A 494 7.65 10.72 0.43
CA ASP A 494 6.69 9.70 0.84
C ASP A 494 6.20 9.84 2.30
N GLY A 495 6.53 10.95 2.98
CA GLY A 495 6.08 11.26 4.33
C GLY A 495 6.76 10.45 5.43
N TYR A 496 7.93 9.89 5.17
CA TYR A 496 8.80 9.30 6.20
C TYR A 496 9.85 10.32 6.66
N VAL A 497 10.19 10.27 7.93
CA VAL A 497 11.26 11.07 8.50
C VAL A 497 12.60 10.47 8.07
N ALA A 498 13.43 11.25 7.41
CA ALA A 498 14.78 10.86 7.03
C ALA A 498 15.77 11.13 8.16
N LEU A 499 15.79 12.38 8.64
CA LEU A 499 16.58 12.82 9.78
C LEU A 499 15.66 13.33 10.89
N ALA A 500 15.89 12.90 12.13
CA ALA A 500 15.30 13.49 13.32
C ALA A 500 16.42 14.01 14.22
N ASP A 501 16.55 15.33 14.30
CA ASP A 501 17.56 15.99 15.14
C ASP A 501 16.89 16.71 16.32
N PRO A 502 17.34 16.48 17.58
CA PRO A 502 16.70 17.06 18.75
C PRO A 502 16.89 18.59 18.87
N THR A 503 17.70 19.17 18.00
CA THR A 503 17.97 20.61 17.92
C THR A 503 17.45 21.15 16.58
N ASP A 504 17.32 22.46 16.43
CA ASP A 504 16.99 23.11 15.16
C ASP A 504 18.25 23.37 14.32
N SER A 505 19.10 22.37 14.17
CA SER A 505 20.41 22.47 13.56
C SER A 505 20.36 22.47 12.03
N ALA A 506 20.62 23.63 11.42
CA ALA A 506 20.87 23.73 9.98
C ALA A 506 22.07 22.86 9.55
N ALA A 507 23.09 22.75 10.39
CA ALA A 507 24.28 21.94 10.12
C ALA A 507 23.96 20.44 10.05
N ALA A 508 23.04 19.94 10.89
CA ALA A 508 22.61 18.54 10.83
C ALA A 508 21.89 18.22 9.51
N VAL A 509 21.01 19.13 9.06
CA VAL A 509 20.31 18.98 7.77
C VAL A 509 21.32 19.06 6.61
N ALA A 510 22.28 19.98 6.65
CA ALA A 510 23.32 20.12 5.63
C ALA A 510 24.16 18.84 5.52
N SER A 511 24.67 18.35 6.65
CA SER A 511 25.48 17.11 6.71
C SER A 511 24.72 15.90 6.18
N TYR A 512 23.43 15.78 6.51
CA TYR A 512 22.58 14.70 6.00
C TYR A 512 22.46 14.77 4.46
N LEU A 513 22.14 15.94 3.90
CA LEU A 513 21.95 16.13 2.46
C LEU A 513 23.25 15.82 1.69
N GLU A 514 24.39 16.30 2.19
CA GLU A 514 25.70 16.07 1.60
C GLU A 514 26.13 14.60 1.72
N GLY A 515 25.91 13.98 2.89
CA GLY A 515 26.25 12.57 3.14
C GLY A 515 25.47 11.60 2.24
N HIS A 516 24.29 11.98 1.80
CA HIS A 516 23.44 11.17 0.92
C HIS A 516 23.41 11.63 -0.54
N GLY A 517 24.27 12.57 -0.94
CA GLY A 517 24.35 13.07 -2.31
C GLY A 517 23.03 13.69 -2.81
N LEU A 518 22.26 14.32 -1.90
CA LEU A 518 20.98 14.95 -2.23
C LEU A 518 21.17 16.41 -2.60
N THR A 519 20.90 16.74 -3.86
CA THR A 519 20.96 18.11 -4.38
C THR A 519 19.53 18.61 -4.59
N LEU A 520 19.02 19.43 -3.68
CA LEU A 520 17.61 19.89 -3.69
C LEU A 520 17.41 21.18 -4.48
N THR A 521 18.43 21.73 -5.12
CA THR A 521 18.33 22.87 -6.02
C THR A 521 17.56 22.50 -7.29
N LYS A 522 16.60 23.35 -7.68
CA LYS A 522 15.86 23.21 -8.96
C LYS A 522 16.75 23.43 -10.15
#